data_a964db49d13a400fe02d221556ec86e8
#
_entry.id   a964db49d13a400fe02d221556ec86e8
#
_cell.length_a   1.000
_cell.length_b   1.000
_cell.length_c   1.000
_cell.angle_alpha   90.00
_cell.angle_beta   90.00
_cell.angle_gamma   90.00
#
_symmetry.space_group_name_H-M   'P 1'
#
loop_
_entity.id
_entity.type
_entity.pdbx_description
1 polymer ?
#
loop_
_entity_poly.entity_id
_entity_poly.type
_entity_poly.pdbx_seq_one_letter_code
_entity_poly.pdbx_strand_id
1 'polypeptide(L)'
;MVFYQIWPRSFRDGNGDGIGDLWGVLEKLDYLKELGIDGVWFSPLYPSPGADCGYDISDYMDIAPEYGGMEAFRAVLDGLHERGMKLVMDLVVNHTSDEHEWFQKSRRRIEPYTDYYIWRPAKPNGKLPNNWDSHFEGKAWQWDDLRQEYYLHLFAVKQPDLNMDNPLVRTEVKKILKFWLDLGVDGFREDVITFISKKEGLPDDHLFPIFKGIRFYNHGPHIHEYLQEVR
;
A
#
# COMPACT_ATOMS: atom_id res chain seq x y z
N MET A 1 -21.38 -12.95 -0.97
CA MET A 1 -20.66 -12.40 -2.14
C MET A 1 -19.42 -13.22 -2.39
N VAL A 2 -19.13 -13.53 -3.63
CA VAL A 2 -17.92 -14.25 -4.08
C VAL A 2 -17.05 -13.25 -4.85
N PHE A 3 -15.82 -13.03 -4.38
CA PHE A 3 -14.86 -12.18 -5.06
C PHE A 3 -13.78 -13.02 -5.75
N TYR A 4 -13.39 -12.58 -6.94
CA TYR A 4 -12.29 -13.15 -7.70
C TYR A 4 -11.11 -12.17 -7.67
N GLN A 5 -9.94 -12.63 -7.22
CA GLN A 5 -8.73 -11.82 -7.25
C GLN A 5 -8.12 -11.85 -8.66
N ILE A 6 -7.78 -10.69 -9.18
CA ILE A 6 -7.00 -10.56 -10.40
C ILE A 6 -5.70 -9.81 -10.10
N TRP A 7 -4.58 -10.46 -10.43
CA TRP A 7 -3.33 -9.77 -10.65
C TRP A 7 -3.21 -9.48 -12.15
N PRO A 8 -3.38 -8.23 -12.62
CA PRO A 8 -3.52 -7.92 -14.05
C PRO A 8 -2.34 -8.43 -14.86
N ARG A 9 -1.13 -8.25 -14.36
CA ARG A 9 0.13 -8.66 -15.01
C ARG A 9 0.14 -10.10 -15.52
N SER A 10 -0.57 -11.01 -14.86
CA SER A 10 -0.58 -12.45 -15.20
C SER A 10 -1.94 -12.98 -15.68
N PHE A 11 -2.97 -12.12 -15.77
CA PHE A 11 -4.32 -12.60 -16.08
C PHE A 11 -4.56 -12.72 -17.58
N ARG A 12 -4.40 -11.64 -18.33
CA ARG A 12 -4.63 -11.61 -19.79
C ARG A 12 -3.93 -10.39 -20.39
N ASP A 13 -3.11 -10.63 -21.37
CA ASP A 13 -2.48 -9.62 -22.22
C ASP A 13 -3.48 -9.17 -23.30
N GLY A 14 -3.92 -7.92 -23.26
CA GLY A 14 -4.85 -7.34 -24.21
C GLY A 14 -4.18 -6.58 -25.35
N ASN A 15 -2.95 -6.09 -25.15
CA ASN A 15 -2.21 -5.29 -26.12
C ASN A 15 -1.14 -6.07 -26.90
N GLY A 16 -0.79 -7.30 -26.45
CA GLY A 16 0.18 -8.20 -27.12
C GLY A 16 1.63 -7.95 -26.78
N ASP A 17 1.92 -7.26 -25.65
CA ASP A 17 3.29 -6.95 -25.21
C ASP A 17 3.92 -8.02 -24.29
N GLY A 18 3.17 -9.06 -23.94
CA GLY A 18 3.60 -10.13 -23.05
C GLY A 18 3.28 -9.90 -21.58
N ILE A 19 2.66 -8.77 -21.24
CA ILE A 19 2.24 -8.39 -19.88
C ILE A 19 0.72 -8.29 -19.85
N GLY A 20 0.08 -8.90 -18.87
CA GLY A 20 -1.37 -8.77 -18.69
C GLY A 20 -1.74 -7.34 -18.27
N ASP A 21 -2.89 -6.87 -18.75
CA ASP A 21 -3.37 -5.52 -18.57
C ASP A 21 -4.89 -5.44 -18.36
N LEU A 22 -5.43 -4.24 -18.16
CA LEU A 22 -6.86 -4.03 -17.96
C LEU A 22 -7.68 -4.20 -19.24
N TRP A 23 -7.09 -3.99 -20.43
CA TRP A 23 -7.74 -4.30 -21.70
C TRP A 23 -7.98 -5.80 -21.83
N GLY A 24 -7.00 -6.62 -21.41
CA GLY A 24 -7.18 -8.07 -21.36
C GLY A 24 -8.22 -8.49 -20.31
N VAL A 25 -8.32 -7.80 -19.19
CA VAL A 25 -9.42 -8.03 -18.23
C VAL A 25 -10.76 -7.69 -18.84
N LEU A 26 -10.88 -6.57 -19.56
CA LEU A 26 -12.11 -6.14 -20.24
C LEU A 26 -12.63 -7.22 -21.21
N GLU A 27 -11.74 -7.89 -21.96
CA GLU A 27 -12.09 -9.00 -22.85
C GLU A 27 -12.69 -10.21 -22.11
N LYS A 28 -12.47 -10.33 -20.79
CA LYS A 28 -12.85 -11.48 -19.97
C LYS A 28 -14.03 -11.23 -19.02
N LEU A 29 -14.69 -10.08 -19.09
CA LEU A 29 -15.78 -9.75 -18.18
C LEU A 29 -16.96 -10.72 -18.29
N ASP A 30 -17.30 -11.19 -19.51
CA ASP A 30 -18.37 -12.18 -19.70
C ASP A 30 -18.01 -13.54 -19.09
N TYR A 31 -16.75 -13.98 -19.25
CA TYR A 31 -16.25 -15.18 -18.58
C TYR A 31 -16.38 -15.07 -17.05
N LEU A 32 -15.99 -13.91 -16.47
CA LEU A 32 -16.09 -13.68 -15.03
C LEU A 32 -17.55 -13.69 -14.56
N LYS A 33 -18.47 -13.14 -15.38
CA LYS A 33 -19.91 -13.18 -15.09
C LYS A 33 -20.47 -14.61 -15.16
N GLU A 34 -20.09 -15.39 -16.18
CA GLU A 34 -20.50 -16.79 -16.33
C GLU A 34 -19.96 -17.67 -15.18
N LEU A 35 -18.79 -17.34 -14.64
CA LEU A 35 -18.21 -18.01 -13.47
C LEU A 35 -19.06 -17.80 -12.20
N GLY A 36 -19.97 -16.82 -12.20
CA GLY A 36 -20.91 -16.58 -11.11
C GLY A 36 -20.33 -15.78 -9.94
N ILE A 37 -19.30 -14.97 -10.18
CA ILE A 37 -18.73 -14.10 -9.15
C ILE A 37 -19.55 -12.83 -8.97
N ASP A 38 -19.53 -12.26 -7.77
CA ASP A 38 -20.21 -11.02 -7.42
C ASP A 38 -19.32 -9.77 -7.63
N GLY A 39 -18.01 -9.96 -7.68
CA GLY A 39 -17.07 -8.86 -7.88
C GLY A 39 -15.62 -9.30 -8.08
N VAL A 40 -14.81 -8.35 -8.48
CA VAL A 40 -13.37 -8.52 -8.68
C VAL A 40 -12.63 -7.68 -7.64
N TRP A 41 -11.60 -8.26 -7.05
CA TRP A 41 -10.55 -7.55 -6.33
C TRP A 41 -9.27 -7.55 -7.16
N PHE A 42 -8.75 -6.36 -7.45
CA PHE A 42 -7.46 -6.22 -8.11
C PHE A 42 -6.32 -6.12 -7.09
N SER A 43 -5.23 -6.89 -7.29
CA SER A 43 -3.93 -6.55 -6.73
C SER A 43 -3.54 -5.14 -7.19
N PRO A 44 -2.62 -4.43 -6.50
CA PRO A 44 -2.37 -3.01 -6.77
C PRO A 44 -2.22 -2.68 -8.25
N LEU A 45 -2.99 -1.69 -8.70
CA LEU A 45 -3.00 -1.17 -10.07
C LEU A 45 -2.20 0.13 -10.22
N TYR A 46 -1.75 0.67 -9.12
CA TYR A 46 -1.10 1.99 -9.02
C TYR A 46 0.28 1.99 -9.67
N PRO A 47 0.79 3.18 -10.07
CA PRO A 47 2.20 3.34 -10.43
C PRO A 47 3.11 2.83 -9.31
N SER A 48 4.07 1.99 -9.69
CA SER A 48 5.00 1.32 -8.76
C SER A 48 6.33 1.05 -9.44
N PRO A 49 7.48 1.29 -8.77
CA PRO A 49 8.78 0.85 -9.27
C PRO A 49 8.97 -0.68 -9.30
N GLY A 50 8.07 -1.45 -8.67
CA GLY A 50 8.04 -2.90 -8.75
C GLY A 50 8.98 -3.62 -7.79
N ALA A 51 9.39 -2.99 -6.70
CA ALA A 51 10.21 -3.61 -5.66
C ALA A 51 9.46 -4.72 -4.90
N ASP A 52 8.13 -4.64 -4.87
CA ASP A 52 7.25 -5.62 -4.25
C ASP A 52 5.99 -5.85 -5.11
N CYS A 53 6.18 -6.15 -6.39
CA CYS A 53 5.12 -6.59 -7.31
C CYS A 53 3.88 -5.65 -7.35
N GLY A 54 4.08 -4.34 -7.15
CA GLY A 54 3.00 -3.33 -7.15
C GLY A 54 2.63 -2.80 -5.76
N TYR A 55 3.05 -3.46 -4.67
CA TYR A 55 2.77 -3.01 -3.30
C TYR A 55 3.67 -1.85 -2.84
N ASP A 56 4.71 -1.50 -3.59
CA ASP A 56 5.54 -0.30 -3.41
C ASP A 56 4.98 0.87 -4.24
N ILE A 57 3.90 1.47 -3.76
CA ILE A 57 3.11 2.47 -4.51
C ILE A 57 3.82 3.82 -4.54
N SER A 58 4.00 4.38 -5.74
CA SER A 58 4.57 5.72 -5.95
C SER A 58 3.55 6.83 -6.21
N ASP A 59 2.32 6.48 -6.61
CA ASP A 59 1.19 7.39 -6.76
C ASP A 59 -0.12 6.64 -6.50
N TYR A 60 -0.94 7.14 -5.57
CA TYR A 60 -2.22 6.52 -5.20
C TYR A 60 -3.41 6.98 -6.03
N MET A 61 -3.25 8.00 -6.88
CA MET A 61 -4.37 8.62 -7.61
C MET A 61 -4.30 8.40 -9.12
N ASP A 62 -3.46 7.45 -9.55
CA ASP A 62 -3.36 7.06 -10.97
C ASP A 62 -3.29 5.54 -11.10
N ILE A 63 -3.46 5.07 -12.32
CA ILE A 63 -3.29 3.66 -12.72
C ILE A 63 -2.00 3.53 -13.53
N ALA A 64 -1.22 2.51 -13.23
CA ALA A 64 0.04 2.26 -13.90
C ALA A 64 -0.13 2.18 -15.43
N PRO A 65 0.71 2.89 -16.21
CA PRO A 65 0.62 2.91 -17.67
C PRO A 65 0.69 1.53 -18.31
N GLU A 66 1.47 0.61 -17.73
CA GLU A 66 1.58 -0.78 -18.20
C GLU A 66 0.28 -1.56 -18.09
N TYR A 67 -0.67 -1.11 -17.26
CA TYR A 67 -2.00 -1.70 -17.16
C TYR A 67 -3.05 -0.97 -18.03
N GLY A 68 -2.64 0.02 -18.82
CA GLY A 68 -3.53 0.79 -19.71
C GLY A 68 -4.06 2.09 -19.11
N GLY A 69 -3.58 2.49 -17.93
CA GLY A 69 -3.91 3.77 -17.29
C GLY A 69 -5.38 3.93 -16.91
N MET A 70 -5.76 5.15 -16.60
CA MET A 70 -7.12 5.50 -16.16
C MET A 70 -8.21 5.23 -17.23
N GLU A 71 -7.87 5.23 -18.50
CA GLU A 71 -8.82 4.92 -19.56
C GLU A 71 -9.28 3.47 -19.51
N ALA A 72 -8.32 2.54 -19.47
CA ALA A 72 -8.62 1.10 -19.35
C ALA A 72 -9.32 0.77 -18.03
N PHE A 73 -8.92 1.44 -16.93
CA PHE A 73 -9.56 1.28 -15.63
C PHE A 73 -11.05 1.66 -15.67
N ARG A 74 -11.40 2.81 -16.25
CA ARG A 74 -12.81 3.23 -16.39
C ARG A 74 -13.60 2.26 -17.24
N ALA A 75 -13.04 1.77 -18.35
CA ALA A 75 -13.71 0.80 -19.20
C ALA A 75 -14.01 -0.51 -18.46
N VAL A 76 -13.06 -0.99 -17.63
CA VAL A 76 -13.27 -2.20 -16.81
C VAL A 76 -14.29 -1.94 -15.71
N LEU A 77 -14.23 -0.80 -15.02
CA LEU A 77 -15.19 -0.43 -13.97
C LEU A 77 -16.63 -0.40 -14.52
N ASP A 78 -16.84 0.32 -15.61
CA ASP A 78 -18.15 0.44 -16.27
C ASP A 78 -18.62 -0.95 -16.74
N GLY A 79 -17.75 -1.71 -17.38
CA GLY A 79 -18.08 -3.06 -17.86
C GLY A 79 -18.42 -4.06 -16.75
N LEU A 80 -17.81 -3.97 -15.57
CA LEU A 80 -18.18 -4.74 -14.37
C LEU A 80 -19.57 -4.33 -13.89
N HIS A 81 -19.81 -3.01 -13.76
CA HIS A 81 -21.09 -2.48 -13.28
C HIS A 81 -22.26 -2.84 -14.22
N GLU A 82 -22.08 -2.76 -15.55
CA GLU A 82 -23.07 -3.19 -16.54
C GLU A 82 -23.50 -4.66 -16.36
N ARG A 83 -22.60 -5.50 -15.83
CA ARG A 83 -22.86 -6.90 -15.53
C ARG A 83 -23.32 -7.15 -14.09
N GLY A 84 -23.53 -6.09 -13.30
CA GLY A 84 -23.92 -6.18 -11.90
C GLY A 84 -22.81 -6.76 -10.99
N MET A 85 -21.56 -6.66 -11.41
CA MET A 85 -20.38 -7.05 -10.62
C MET A 85 -19.75 -5.83 -9.95
N LYS A 86 -19.06 -6.06 -8.84
CA LYS A 86 -18.40 -5.03 -8.03
C LYS A 86 -16.91 -4.96 -8.33
N LEU A 87 -16.31 -3.77 -8.17
CA LEU A 87 -14.87 -3.57 -8.23
C LEU A 87 -14.33 -3.17 -6.86
N VAL A 88 -13.37 -3.95 -6.37
CA VAL A 88 -12.64 -3.69 -5.12
C VAL A 88 -11.17 -3.44 -5.46
N MET A 89 -10.63 -2.30 -5.00
CA MET A 89 -9.21 -1.98 -5.12
C MET A 89 -8.41 -2.42 -3.90
N ASP A 90 -7.12 -2.56 -4.07
CA ASP A 90 -6.20 -2.79 -2.94
C ASP A 90 -5.84 -1.45 -2.28
N LEU A 91 -6.00 -1.32 -0.98
CA LEU A 91 -5.63 -0.15 -0.19
C LEU A 91 -4.37 -0.47 0.63
N VAL A 92 -3.23 0.00 0.16
CA VAL A 92 -1.92 -0.21 0.78
C VAL A 92 -1.51 1.06 1.51
N VAL A 93 -1.80 1.16 2.81
CA VAL A 93 -1.59 2.38 3.60
C VAL A 93 -0.68 2.20 4.82
N ASN A 94 -0.04 1.03 4.93
CA ASN A 94 1.02 0.85 5.92
C ASN A 94 2.34 1.53 5.47
N HIS A 95 2.62 1.54 4.18
CA HIS A 95 3.87 2.03 3.58
C HIS A 95 3.62 2.59 2.17
N THR A 96 4.61 3.26 1.61
CA THR A 96 4.66 3.66 0.20
C THR A 96 5.95 3.17 -0.44
N SER A 97 6.13 3.38 -1.75
CA SER A 97 7.46 3.36 -2.34
C SER A 97 8.36 4.46 -1.75
N ASP A 98 9.66 4.21 -1.68
CA ASP A 98 10.67 5.26 -1.40
C ASP A 98 10.75 6.31 -2.53
N GLU A 99 10.17 6.02 -3.70
CA GLU A 99 10.04 6.95 -4.82
C GLU A 99 8.77 7.82 -4.75
N HIS A 100 7.85 7.54 -3.83
CA HIS A 100 6.67 8.36 -3.60
C HIS A 100 7.05 9.80 -3.23
N GLU A 101 6.33 10.77 -3.78
CA GLU A 101 6.60 12.19 -3.55
C GLU A 101 6.64 12.57 -2.05
N TRP A 102 5.77 11.96 -1.24
CA TRP A 102 5.74 12.19 0.20
C TRP A 102 7.05 11.77 0.88
N PHE A 103 7.61 10.61 0.51
CA PHE A 103 8.89 10.17 1.06
C PHE A 103 10.03 11.06 0.62
N GLN A 104 10.06 11.44 -0.66
CA GLN A 104 11.07 12.33 -1.20
C GLN A 104 11.06 13.72 -0.55
N LYS A 105 9.89 14.22 -0.14
CA LYS A 105 9.73 15.46 0.63
C LYS A 105 10.08 15.25 2.11
N SER A 106 9.64 14.15 2.72
CA SER A 106 9.90 13.81 4.12
C SER A 106 11.40 13.70 4.41
N ARG A 107 12.16 12.98 3.57
CA ARG A 107 13.61 12.83 3.74
C ARG A 107 14.38 14.16 3.63
N ARG A 108 13.78 15.17 2.97
CA ARG A 108 14.32 16.54 2.86
C ARG A 108 13.77 17.50 3.93
N ARG A 109 12.95 17.00 4.86
CA ARG A 109 12.26 17.80 5.90
C ARG A 109 11.44 18.96 5.33
N ILE A 110 10.75 18.71 4.21
CA ILE A 110 9.85 19.69 3.59
C ILE A 110 8.47 19.57 4.25
N GLU A 111 8.00 20.65 4.86
CA GLU A 111 6.67 20.69 5.45
C GLU A 111 5.55 20.65 4.38
N PRO A 112 4.41 20.00 4.67
CA PRO A 112 4.04 19.32 5.93
C PRO A 112 4.51 17.86 6.02
N TYR A 113 5.35 17.39 5.10
CA TYR A 113 5.70 15.97 4.91
C TYR A 113 6.76 15.46 5.87
N THR A 114 7.37 16.34 6.68
CA THR A 114 8.52 16.01 7.55
C THR A 114 8.30 14.74 8.36
N ASP A 115 7.12 14.57 8.96
CA ASP A 115 6.79 13.45 9.84
C ASP A 115 5.73 12.49 9.24
N TYR A 116 5.65 12.40 7.91
CA TYR A 116 4.74 11.45 7.24
C TYR A 116 5.20 10.00 7.37
N TYR A 117 6.49 9.79 7.64
CA TYR A 117 7.09 8.47 7.84
C TYR A 117 7.69 8.35 9.22
N ILE A 118 7.98 7.13 9.65
CA ILE A 118 8.53 6.86 10.98
C ILE A 118 10.05 6.97 10.92
N TRP A 119 10.57 8.10 11.38
CA TRP A 119 12.00 8.39 11.43
C TRP A 119 12.52 8.32 12.87
N ARG A 120 13.75 7.88 13.06
CA ARG A 120 14.43 7.87 14.36
C ARG A 120 15.93 8.13 14.18
N PRO A 121 16.55 8.89 15.09
CA PRO A 121 17.99 9.02 15.12
C PRO A 121 18.66 7.69 15.47
N ALA A 122 19.93 7.55 15.11
CA ALA A 122 20.74 6.44 15.59
C ALA A 122 20.82 6.48 17.13
N LYS A 123 20.80 5.29 17.77
CA LYS A 123 21.18 5.19 19.18
C LYS A 123 22.67 5.55 19.38
N PRO A 124 23.10 5.84 20.62
CA PRO A 124 24.52 5.98 20.91
C PRO A 124 25.36 4.84 20.32
N ASN A 125 26.51 5.16 19.78
CA ASN A 125 27.40 4.25 19.05
C ASN A 125 26.86 3.76 17.66
N GLY A 126 25.96 4.51 17.05
CA GLY A 126 25.44 4.21 15.70
C GLY A 126 24.49 3.00 15.62
N LYS A 127 24.02 2.51 16.76
CA LYS A 127 23.07 1.38 16.79
C LYS A 127 21.69 1.77 16.25
N LEU A 128 20.99 0.75 15.73
CA LEU A 128 19.62 0.85 15.24
C LEU A 128 18.66 1.35 16.33
N PRO A 129 17.57 2.05 15.97
CA PRO A 129 16.57 2.56 16.92
C PRO A 129 15.95 1.48 17.81
N ASN A 130 15.72 0.29 17.26
CA ASN A 130 15.34 -0.92 18.00
C ASN A 130 15.82 -2.19 17.27
N ASN A 131 15.43 -3.33 17.77
CA ASN A 131 15.89 -4.63 17.26
C ASN A 131 14.87 -5.30 16.31
N TRP A 132 13.85 -4.59 15.81
CA TRP A 132 12.82 -5.17 14.97
C TRP A 132 13.37 -5.75 13.68
N ASP A 133 12.72 -6.81 13.21
CA ASP A 133 13.05 -7.48 11.96
C ASP A 133 12.05 -7.09 10.87
N SER A 134 12.52 -7.01 9.62
CA SER A 134 11.66 -6.92 8.44
C SER A 134 10.94 -8.26 8.21
N HIS A 135 9.77 -8.22 7.57
CA HIS A 135 9.05 -9.41 7.12
C HIS A 135 9.75 -10.13 5.95
N PHE A 136 10.54 -9.40 5.17
CA PHE A 136 11.26 -9.99 4.05
C PHE A 136 12.64 -10.45 4.48
N GLU A 137 13.54 -9.52 4.76
CA GLU A 137 14.87 -9.86 5.22
C GLU A 137 15.53 -8.75 6.05
N GLY A 138 16.39 -9.13 6.97
CA GLY A 138 17.21 -8.21 7.74
C GLY A 138 16.45 -7.43 8.83
N LYS A 139 16.94 -6.24 9.13
CA LYS A 139 16.36 -5.35 10.13
C LYS A 139 15.35 -4.40 9.52
N ALA A 140 14.38 -3.97 10.32
CA ALA A 140 13.31 -3.08 9.90
C ALA A 140 13.71 -1.58 9.84
N TRP A 141 15.00 -1.27 9.88
CA TRP A 141 15.52 0.10 9.88
C TRP A 141 16.59 0.29 8.83
N GLN A 142 16.40 1.28 7.97
CA GLN A 142 17.35 1.70 6.96
C GLN A 142 17.83 3.13 7.22
N TRP A 143 19.15 3.34 7.13
CA TRP A 143 19.76 4.66 7.24
C TRP A 143 19.53 5.47 5.96
N ASP A 144 19.14 6.72 6.12
CA ASP A 144 19.03 7.70 5.03
C ASP A 144 20.15 8.75 5.15
N ASP A 145 21.04 8.75 4.16
CA ASP A 145 22.18 9.66 4.16
C ASP A 145 21.79 11.13 3.97
N LEU A 146 20.65 11.41 3.34
CA LEU A 146 20.19 12.79 3.17
C LEU A 146 19.59 13.35 4.46
N ARG A 147 18.75 12.54 5.14
CA ARG A 147 18.09 12.96 6.38
C ARG A 147 18.96 12.77 7.62
N GLN A 148 19.97 11.89 7.56
CA GLN A 148 20.84 11.52 8.68
C GLN A 148 20.04 10.90 9.85
N GLU A 149 19.03 10.10 9.49
CA GLU A 149 18.18 9.34 10.41
C GLU A 149 17.84 7.98 9.80
N TYR A 150 17.38 7.05 10.63
CA TYR A 150 16.80 5.78 10.19
C TYR A 150 15.30 5.94 9.91
N TYR A 151 14.81 5.37 8.81
CA TYR A 151 13.37 5.15 8.62
C TYR A 151 13.00 3.69 8.87
N LEU A 152 11.77 3.48 9.36
CA LEU A 152 11.19 2.15 9.54
C LEU A 152 10.70 1.61 8.19
N HIS A 153 10.97 0.32 7.93
CA HIS A 153 10.38 -0.46 6.86
C HIS A 153 10.06 -1.88 7.35
N LEU A 154 8.80 -2.22 7.49
CA LEU A 154 8.42 -3.58 7.92
C LEU A 154 8.52 -4.61 6.78
N PHE A 155 8.60 -4.16 5.53
CA PHE A 155 8.75 -4.97 4.32
C PHE A 155 10.08 -4.64 3.62
N ALA A 156 10.09 -4.49 2.29
CA ALA A 156 11.33 -4.14 1.59
C ALA A 156 11.91 -2.80 2.07
N VAL A 157 13.23 -2.66 1.95
CA VAL A 157 13.92 -1.37 2.20
C VAL A 157 13.29 -0.22 1.39
N LYS A 158 12.79 -0.52 0.19
CA LYS A 158 12.09 0.44 -0.68
C LYS A 158 10.64 0.73 -0.28
N GLN A 159 10.17 0.22 0.85
CA GLN A 159 8.81 0.41 1.35
C GLN A 159 8.81 1.06 2.75
N PRO A 160 9.14 2.37 2.86
CA PRO A 160 9.13 3.08 4.13
C PRO A 160 7.73 3.12 4.74
N ASP A 161 7.63 2.84 6.05
CA ASP A 161 6.37 2.81 6.80
C ASP A 161 5.84 4.21 7.06
N LEU A 162 4.57 4.42 6.74
CA LEU A 162 3.84 5.65 7.04
C LEU A 162 3.61 5.82 8.54
N ASN A 163 3.66 7.06 8.99
CA ASN A 163 3.36 7.45 10.36
C ASN A 163 1.87 7.74 10.53
N MET A 164 1.07 6.72 10.78
CA MET A 164 -0.38 6.88 10.98
C MET A 164 -0.76 7.61 12.27
N ASP A 165 0.18 7.81 13.22
CA ASP A 165 -0.04 8.68 14.38
C ASP A 165 -0.15 10.16 13.96
N ASN A 166 0.41 10.52 12.79
CA ASN A 166 0.26 11.84 12.21
C ASN A 166 -1.14 12.02 11.56
N PRO A 167 -1.98 12.95 12.05
CA PRO A 167 -3.32 13.16 11.50
C PRO A 167 -3.32 13.64 10.05
N LEU A 168 -2.23 14.27 9.57
CA LEU A 168 -2.12 14.68 8.18
C LEU A 168 -2.01 13.45 7.26
N VAL A 169 -1.28 12.41 7.67
CA VAL A 169 -1.20 11.14 6.91
C VAL A 169 -2.59 10.50 6.80
N ARG A 170 -3.35 10.43 7.90
CA ARG A 170 -4.72 9.91 7.88
C ARG A 170 -5.66 10.75 7.00
N THR A 171 -5.40 12.06 6.93
CA THR A 171 -6.14 12.94 6.00
C THR A 171 -5.83 12.61 4.54
N GLU A 172 -4.58 12.31 4.20
CA GLU A 172 -4.24 11.87 2.84
C GLU A 172 -4.87 10.52 2.50
N VAL A 173 -4.88 9.56 3.44
CA VAL A 173 -5.58 8.28 3.25
C VAL A 173 -7.07 8.50 2.94
N LYS A 174 -7.74 9.41 3.66
CA LYS A 174 -9.15 9.75 3.37
C LYS A 174 -9.33 10.37 1.99
N LYS A 175 -8.38 11.18 1.50
CA LYS A 175 -8.42 11.72 0.13
C LYS A 175 -8.30 10.62 -0.92
N ILE A 176 -7.40 9.64 -0.70
CA ILE A 176 -7.25 8.48 -1.59
C ILE A 176 -8.56 7.70 -1.67
N LEU A 177 -9.14 7.34 -0.52
CA LEU A 177 -10.42 6.63 -0.47
C LEU A 177 -11.53 7.41 -1.20
N LYS A 178 -11.66 8.70 -0.89
CA LYS A 178 -12.65 9.56 -1.51
C LYS A 178 -12.48 9.65 -3.03
N PHE A 179 -11.26 9.78 -3.52
CA PHE A 179 -10.96 9.86 -4.95
C PHE A 179 -11.49 8.63 -5.71
N TRP A 180 -11.19 7.43 -5.22
CA TRP A 180 -11.62 6.20 -5.88
C TRP A 180 -13.11 5.91 -5.72
N LEU A 181 -13.71 6.23 -4.55
CA LEU A 181 -15.16 6.11 -4.34
C LEU A 181 -15.93 7.10 -5.23
N ASP A 182 -15.46 8.34 -5.40
CA ASP A 182 -16.06 9.32 -6.30
C ASP A 182 -15.99 8.87 -7.77
N LEU A 183 -14.98 8.07 -8.14
CA LEU A 183 -14.86 7.45 -9.46
C LEU A 183 -15.83 6.28 -9.67
N GLY A 184 -16.41 5.73 -8.60
CA GLY A 184 -17.34 4.61 -8.64
C GLY A 184 -16.82 3.27 -8.15
N VAL A 185 -15.60 3.19 -7.59
CA VAL A 185 -15.10 1.97 -6.95
C VAL A 185 -16.01 1.57 -5.80
N ASP A 186 -16.36 0.28 -5.71
CA ASP A 186 -17.34 -0.23 -4.73
C ASP A 186 -16.76 -0.49 -3.33
N GLY A 187 -15.44 -0.58 -3.21
CA GLY A 187 -14.80 -0.82 -1.92
C GLY A 187 -13.31 -1.12 -2.03
N PHE A 188 -12.72 -1.45 -0.89
CA PHE A 188 -11.30 -1.71 -0.77
C PHE A 188 -11.01 -3.02 -0.05
N ARG A 189 -9.95 -3.69 -0.48
CA ARG A 189 -9.24 -4.70 0.31
C ARG A 189 -8.07 -4.00 0.99
N GLU A 190 -8.07 -4.00 2.29
CA GLU A 190 -7.08 -3.29 3.11
C GLU A 190 -5.85 -4.19 3.34
N ASP A 191 -4.75 -3.86 2.67
CA ASP A 191 -3.50 -4.60 2.79
C ASP A 191 -2.82 -4.34 4.14
N VAL A 192 -2.37 -5.42 4.79
CA VAL A 192 -1.67 -5.41 6.09
C VAL A 192 -2.19 -4.37 7.10
N ILE A 193 -3.48 -4.11 7.08
CA ILE A 193 -4.14 -3.05 7.84
C ILE A 193 -3.91 -3.16 9.35
N THR A 194 -3.64 -4.37 9.84
CA THR A 194 -3.33 -4.60 11.26
C THR A 194 -1.98 -4.00 11.69
N PHE A 195 -1.15 -3.55 10.76
CA PHE A 195 0.19 -3.02 11.01
C PHE A 195 0.27 -1.49 11.07
N ILE A 196 -0.80 -0.78 10.73
CA ILE A 196 -0.76 0.69 10.62
C ILE A 196 -0.55 1.40 11.96
N SER A 197 -0.87 0.77 13.10
CA SER A 197 -0.65 1.33 14.43
C SER A 197 0.53 0.66 15.11
N LYS A 198 1.54 1.44 15.48
CA LYS A 198 2.73 0.95 16.18
C LYS A 198 2.67 1.39 17.66
N LYS A 199 3.26 0.56 18.54
CA LYS A 199 3.34 0.91 19.96
C LYS A 199 4.24 2.13 20.15
N GLU A 200 3.78 3.07 20.96
CA GLU A 200 4.54 4.26 21.31
C GLU A 200 5.96 3.91 21.84
N GLY A 201 6.95 4.72 21.48
CA GLY A 201 8.34 4.52 21.87
C GLY A 201 9.07 3.42 21.10
N LEU A 202 8.38 2.60 20.29
CA LEU A 202 8.96 1.54 19.46
C LEU A 202 9.97 0.67 20.24
N PRO A 203 9.56 -0.04 21.32
CA PRO A 203 10.47 -0.73 22.24
C PRO A 203 11.17 -1.92 21.59
N ASP A 204 12.36 -2.28 22.11
CA ASP A 204 13.04 -3.51 21.74
C ASP A 204 12.18 -4.74 22.08
N ASP A 205 12.20 -5.76 21.22
CA ASP A 205 11.54 -7.04 21.48
C ASP A 205 12.55 -8.09 21.93
N HIS A 206 12.34 -8.60 23.14
CA HIS A 206 13.18 -9.62 23.74
C HIS A 206 12.45 -10.97 23.87
N LEU A 207 11.18 -11.06 23.44
CA LEU A 207 10.37 -12.26 23.60
C LEU A 207 10.52 -13.23 22.43
N PHE A 208 10.46 -12.70 21.18
CA PHE A 208 10.50 -13.53 19.99
C PHE A 208 11.91 -13.65 19.42
N PRO A 209 12.35 -14.86 19.04
CA PRO A 209 13.66 -15.07 18.41
C PRO A 209 13.68 -14.62 16.94
N ILE A 210 12.53 -14.67 16.26
CA ILE A 210 12.31 -14.28 14.85
C ILE A 210 11.13 -13.33 14.76
N PHE A 211 11.03 -12.51 13.70
CA PHE A 211 10.01 -11.47 13.53
C PHE A 211 9.89 -10.55 14.74
N LYS A 212 11.04 -10.15 15.28
CA LYS A 212 11.10 -9.24 16.43
C LYS A 212 10.33 -7.97 16.14
N GLY A 213 9.54 -7.54 17.10
CA GLY A 213 8.71 -6.35 17.00
C GLY A 213 7.25 -6.62 16.66
N ILE A 214 6.90 -7.77 16.06
CA ILE A 214 5.55 -8.04 15.54
C ILE A 214 4.45 -7.77 16.57
N ARG A 215 4.64 -8.10 17.83
CA ARG A 215 3.67 -7.85 18.92
C ARG A 215 3.45 -6.36 19.25
N PHE A 216 4.26 -5.48 18.68
CA PHE A 216 4.18 -4.03 18.92
C PHE A 216 3.56 -3.27 17.76
N TYR A 217 3.34 -3.92 16.62
CA TYR A 217 2.70 -3.31 15.46
C TYR A 217 1.56 -4.14 14.89
N ASN A 218 1.46 -5.44 15.18
CA ASN A 218 0.29 -6.24 14.81
C ASN A 218 -0.84 -5.97 15.81
N HIS A 219 -1.94 -5.37 15.36
CA HIS A 219 -3.04 -4.88 16.19
C HIS A 219 -2.57 -3.86 17.25
N GLY A 220 -1.84 -2.85 16.81
CA GLY A 220 -1.33 -1.80 17.69
C GLY A 220 -2.44 -0.98 18.37
N PRO A 221 -2.08 -0.11 19.33
CA PRO A 221 -3.02 0.45 20.30
C PRO A 221 -4.13 1.32 19.68
N HIS A 222 -3.89 1.97 18.54
CA HIS A 222 -4.81 2.92 17.91
C HIS A 222 -5.49 2.39 16.64
N ILE A 223 -5.34 1.09 16.31
CA ILE A 223 -5.86 0.51 15.07
C ILE A 223 -7.36 0.78 14.88
N HIS A 224 -8.17 0.57 15.92
CA HIS A 224 -9.62 0.77 15.82
C HIS A 224 -10.02 2.25 15.70
N GLU A 225 -9.27 3.16 16.31
CA GLU A 225 -9.48 4.60 16.18
C GLU A 225 -9.23 5.03 14.72
N TYR A 226 -8.13 4.57 14.12
CA TYR A 226 -7.79 4.90 12.72
C TYR A 226 -8.81 4.31 11.74
N LEU A 227 -9.24 3.06 11.95
CA LEU A 227 -10.28 2.45 11.11
C LEU A 227 -11.64 3.16 11.23
N GLN A 228 -12.01 3.62 12.42
CA GLN A 228 -13.24 4.42 12.61
C GLN A 228 -13.14 5.79 11.94
N GLU A 229 -11.95 6.41 11.92
CA GLU A 229 -11.74 7.71 11.29
C GLU A 229 -11.81 7.65 9.76
N VAL A 230 -11.41 6.54 9.14
CA VAL A 230 -11.41 6.38 7.67
C VAL A 230 -12.71 5.76 7.13
N ARG A 231 -13.58 5.29 7.97
CA ARG A 231 -14.91 4.76 7.64
C ARG A 231 -15.88 5.91 7.37
#